data_6e160caff78b398e475330a4a0926992
#
_entry.id   6e160caff78b398e475330a4a0926992
#
_cell.length_a   1.000
_cell.length_b   1.000
_cell.length_c   1.000
_cell.angle_alpha   90.00
_cell.angle_beta   90.00
_cell.angle_gamma   90.00
#
_symmetry.space_group_name_H-M   'P 1'
#
loop_
_entity.id
_entity.type
_entity.pdbx_description
1 polymer ?
#
loop_
_entity_poly.entity_id
_entity_poly.type
_entity_poly.pdbx_seq_one_letter_code
_entity_poly.pdbx_strand_id
1 'polypeptide(L)'
;IEDVGQYTADAGTVGTYYGVLAVYGAEPFSAEEQTKAFGKILWDAYCFGKIEGTDHGVPDTYGQESTYFALYDVDGDGQEELLLNWTGASMADTVEYIWGYGDNGTHVELCEFPALTCYDNGVIEAEWSHNQGLAGEFWPYFLYRYNAETDQYELCGGADAWDKSVAKTNEQGEDFPDDIDADQDGIVYYLLPADWDGNYDMKPVDGAKYRTWRESFLEGASKLDDIWFWDLKEENIAILGAEKPD
;
A
#
# COMPACT_ATOMS: atom_id res chain seq x y z
N ILE A 1 -19.72 25.84 -1.09
CA ILE A 1 -19.24 25.44 0.23
C ILE A 1 -20.41 25.28 1.24
N GLU A 2 -21.52 26.00 1.09
CA GLU A 2 -22.66 25.87 2.03
C GLU A 2 -23.40 24.52 1.94
N ASP A 3 -23.24 23.76 0.86
CA ASP A 3 -23.96 22.51 0.64
C ASP A 3 -23.13 21.23 0.98
N VAL A 4 -21.87 21.36 1.40
CA VAL A 4 -21.00 20.20 1.73
C VAL A 4 -21.63 19.30 2.80
N GLY A 5 -22.40 19.88 3.74
CA GLY A 5 -23.07 19.12 4.78
C GLY A 5 -24.23 18.24 4.31
N GLN A 6 -24.82 18.49 3.13
CA GLN A 6 -25.90 17.68 2.58
C GLN A 6 -25.38 16.44 1.83
N TYR A 7 -24.17 16.54 1.26
CA TYR A 7 -23.57 15.45 0.51
C TYR A 7 -22.91 14.36 1.39
N THR A 8 -22.59 14.70 2.63
CA THR A 8 -22.04 13.73 3.59
C THR A 8 -23.07 12.76 4.16
N ALA A 9 -24.38 13.05 3.96
CA ALA A 9 -25.45 12.16 4.43
C ALA A 9 -25.63 10.90 3.58
N ASP A 10 -25.19 10.94 2.32
CA ASP A 10 -25.28 9.83 1.36
C ASP A 10 -23.87 9.34 1.03
N ALA A 11 -23.21 8.78 2.05
CA ALA A 11 -21.85 8.25 1.93
C ALA A 11 -21.72 7.30 0.71
N GLY A 12 -20.71 7.55 -0.12
CA GLY A 12 -20.45 6.77 -1.34
C GLY A 12 -21.00 7.40 -2.61
N THR A 13 -21.41 8.66 -2.58
CA THR A 13 -21.89 9.37 -3.77
C THR A 13 -20.84 10.34 -4.31
N VAL A 14 -20.98 10.66 -5.61
CA VAL A 14 -20.23 11.71 -6.31
C VAL A 14 -20.19 13.04 -5.54
N GLY A 15 -21.26 13.38 -4.82
CA GLY A 15 -21.32 14.59 -4.01
C GLY A 15 -20.31 14.60 -2.85
N THR A 16 -20.02 13.45 -2.25
CA THR A 16 -19.02 13.34 -1.18
C THR A 16 -17.62 13.64 -1.73
N TYR A 17 -17.29 13.13 -2.91
CA TYR A 17 -16.03 13.42 -3.58
C TYR A 17 -15.81 14.93 -3.80
N TYR A 18 -16.78 15.63 -4.37
CA TYR A 18 -16.67 17.08 -4.56
C TYR A 18 -16.53 17.84 -3.24
N GLY A 19 -17.15 17.34 -2.19
CA GLY A 19 -17.02 17.91 -0.86
C GLY A 19 -15.60 17.78 -0.30
N VAL A 20 -14.96 16.64 -0.51
CA VAL A 20 -13.58 16.38 -0.06
C VAL A 20 -12.60 17.29 -0.80
N LEU A 21 -12.63 17.36 -2.12
CA LEU A 21 -11.76 18.27 -2.90
C LEU A 21 -11.92 19.75 -2.52
N ALA A 22 -13.13 20.18 -2.15
CA ALA A 22 -13.36 21.54 -1.73
C ALA A 22 -12.82 21.88 -0.32
N VAL A 23 -12.61 20.87 0.52
CA VAL A 23 -12.11 21.04 1.90
C VAL A 23 -10.58 21.19 1.95
N TYR A 24 -9.87 20.50 1.08
CA TYR A 24 -8.40 20.49 1.10
C TYR A 24 -7.72 21.70 0.46
N GLY A 25 -8.50 22.64 -0.12
CA GLY A 25 -7.96 23.94 -0.53
C GLY A 25 -6.85 23.90 -1.58
N ALA A 26 -6.70 22.77 -2.31
CA ALA A 26 -5.77 22.68 -3.42
C ALA A 26 -6.09 23.76 -4.46
N GLU A 27 -5.08 24.38 -5.03
CA GLU A 27 -5.26 25.35 -6.12
C GLU A 27 -6.06 24.68 -7.26
N PRO A 28 -7.22 25.19 -7.67
CA PRO A 28 -8.16 24.45 -8.52
C PRO A 28 -7.55 23.96 -9.84
N PHE A 29 -6.47 24.59 -10.29
CA PHE A 29 -5.86 24.30 -11.59
C PHE A 29 -4.88 23.11 -11.51
N SER A 30 -4.04 23.04 -10.49
CA SER A 30 -3.14 21.92 -10.29
C SER A 30 -3.89 20.63 -9.94
N ALA A 31 -4.90 20.73 -9.10
CA ALA A 31 -5.78 19.61 -8.76
C ALA A 31 -6.52 19.04 -9.99
N GLU A 32 -6.96 19.89 -10.94
CA GLU A 32 -7.64 19.41 -12.16
C GLU A 32 -6.69 18.65 -13.10
N GLU A 33 -5.44 19.09 -13.26
CA GLU A 33 -4.46 18.40 -14.10
C GLU A 33 -4.02 17.08 -13.47
N GLN A 34 -3.76 17.06 -12.17
CA GLN A 34 -3.44 15.88 -11.39
C GLN A 34 -4.54 14.82 -11.47
N THR A 35 -5.79 15.20 -11.15
CA THR A 35 -6.91 14.26 -11.19
C THR A 35 -7.17 13.71 -12.58
N LYS A 36 -7.03 14.53 -13.64
CA LYS A 36 -7.10 14.05 -15.03
C LYS A 36 -5.98 13.06 -15.37
N ALA A 37 -4.77 13.29 -14.85
CA ALA A 37 -3.65 12.39 -15.07
C ALA A 37 -3.90 11.04 -14.37
N PHE A 38 -4.36 11.04 -13.13
CA PHE A 38 -4.79 9.83 -12.42
C PHE A 38 -5.96 9.12 -13.11
N GLY A 39 -6.92 9.88 -13.61
CA GLY A 39 -8.04 9.34 -14.38
C GLY A 39 -7.61 8.56 -15.63
N LYS A 40 -6.51 8.95 -16.29
CA LYS A 40 -5.96 8.20 -17.43
C LYS A 40 -5.39 6.85 -16.99
N ILE A 41 -4.66 6.80 -15.86
CA ILE A 41 -4.16 5.53 -15.30
C ILE A 41 -5.34 4.60 -15.03
N LEU A 42 -6.39 5.11 -14.38
CA LEU A 42 -7.57 4.31 -14.04
C LEU A 42 -8.34 3.86 -15.30
N TRP A 43 -8.42 4.69 -16.36
CA TRP A 43 -9.00 4.26 -17.62
C TRP A 43 -8.21 3.15 -18.31
N ASP A 44 -6.88 3.23 -18.30
CA ASP A 44 -6.02 2.18 -18.86
C ASP A 44 -6.17 0.87 -18.10
N ALA A 45 -6.24 0.95 -16.76
CA ALA A 45 -6.54 -0.20 -15.91
C ALA A 45 -7.94 -0.77 -16.19
N TYR A 46 -8.98 0.07 -16.19
CA TYR A 46 -10.36 -0.36 -16.40
C TYR A 46 -10.61 -0.95 -17.79
N CYS A 47 -10.13 -0.29 -18.85
CA CYS A 47 -10.43 -0.70 -20.24
C CYS A 47 -9.53 -1.82 -20.73
N PHE A 48 -8.27 -1.85 -20.31
CA PHE A 48 -7.25 -2.72 -20.89
C PHE A 48 -6.56 -3.64 -19.89
N GLY A 49 -6.82 -3.49 -18.59
CA GLY A 49 -6.12 -4.24 -17.54
C GLY A 49 -4.63 -3.92 -17.49
N LYS A 50 -4.23 -2.71 -17.92
CA LYS A 50 -2.82 -2.31 -17.98
C LYS A 50 -2.48 -1.34 -16.87
N ILE A 51 -1.48 -1.69 -16.09
CA ILE A 51 -0.97 -0.90 -14.97
C ILE A 51 0.55 -0.90 -15.08
N GLU A 52 1.18 0.27 -15.20
CA GLU A 52 2.64 0.47 -15.26
C GLU A 52 3.37 -0.49 -16.23
N GLY A 53 2.77 -0.72 -17.39
CA GLY A 53 3.33 -1.60 -18.41
C GLY A 53 3.11 -3.10 -18.19
N THR A 54 2.58 -3.48 -17.03
CA THR A 54 2.15 -4.85 -16.74
C THR A 54 0.74 -5.07 -17.27
N ASP A 55 0.52 -6.19 -17.96
CA ASP A 55 -0.80 -6.62 -18.45
C ASP A 55 -1.40 -7.61 -17.44
N HIS A 56 -2.30 -7.12 -16.62
CA HIS A 56 -3.05 -7.94 -15.64
C HIS A 56 -4.29 -8.59 -16.26
N GLY A 57 -4.60 -8.26 -17.50
CA GLY A 57 -5.86 -8.67 -18.14
C GLY A 57 -7.06 -7.86 -17.63
N VAL A 58 -8.06 -7.66 -18.47
CA VAL A 58 -9.29 -6.98 -18.05
C VAL A 58 -10.02 -7.87 -17.04
N PRO A 59 -10.32 -7.40 -15.83
CA PRO A 59 -11.03 -8.19 -14.84
C PRO A 59 -12.42 -8.56 -15.36
N ASP A 60 -12.90 -9.74 -14.98
CA ASP A 60 -14.31 -10.07 -15.13
C ASP A 60 -15.20 -9.21 -14.21
N THR A 61 -16.50 -9.42 -14.24
CA THR A 61 -17.46 -8.63 -13.46
C THR A 61 -17.14 -8.68 -11.95
N TYR A 62 -16.67 -9.82 -11.44
CA TYR A 62 -16.29 -9.98 -10.04
C TYR A 62 -15.03 -9.17 -9.72
N GLY A 63 -13.99 -9.26 -10.54
CA GLY A 63 -12.77 -8.48 -10.38
C GLY A 63 -13.01 -6.96 -10.45
N GLN A 64 -13.90 -6.50 -11.35
CA GLN A 64 -14.30 -5.08 -11.42
C GLN A 64 -15.02 -4.60 -10.16
N GLU A 65 -15.85 -5.44 -9.54
CA GLU A 65 -16.55 -5.11 -8.29
C GLU A 65 -15.65 -5.17 -7.06
N SER A 66 -14.46 -5.74 -7.18
CA SER A 66 -13.50 -5.94 -6.09
C SER A 66 -12.23 -5.09 -6.25
N THR A 67 -12.14 -4.28 -7.31
CA THR A 67 -11.03 -3.35 -7.56
C THR A 67 -11.44 -1.95 -7.13
N TYR A 68 -10.58 -1.29 -6.36
CA TYR A 68 -10.88 -0.03 -5.71
C TYR A 68 -9.77 0.99 -5.93
N PHE A 69 -10.11 2.27 -5.92
CA PHE A 69 -9.13 3.35 -5.91
C PHE A 69 -9.50 4.44 -4.90
N ALA A 70 -8.51 5.20 -4.47
CA ALA A 70 -8.69 6.38 -3.64
C ALA A 70 -7.77 7.50 -4.09
N LEU A 71 -8.13 8.73 -3.74
CA LEU A 71 -7.24 9.89 -3.73
C LEU A 71 -7.06 10.28 -2.26
N TYR A 72 -5.83 10.32 -1.80
CA TYR A 72 -5.52 10.62 -0.40
C TYR A 72 -4.06 11.05 -0.26
N ASP A 73 -3.80 12.07 0.53
CA ASP A 73 -2.45 12.51 0.92
C ASP A 73 -1.87 11.50 1.94
N VAL A 74 -1.21 10.45 1.43
CA VAL A 74 -0.69 9.35 2.28
C VAL A 74 0.71 9.61 2.79
N ASP A 75 1.45 10.53 2.21
CA ASP A 75 2.83 10.85 2.58
C ASP A 75 2.94 12.14 3.40
N GLY A 76 1.86 12.95 3.45
CA GLY A 76 1.76 14.16 4.25
C GLY A 76 2.41 15.38 3.59
N ASP A 77 2.62 15.37 2.27
CA ASP A 77 3.23 16.47 1.53
C ASP A 77 2.22 17.58 1.17
N GLY A 78 0.92 17.29 1.28
CA GLY A 78 -0.20 18.18 1.02
C GLY A 78 -0.77 18.06 -0.38
N GLN A 79 -0.34 17.09 -1.17
CA GLN A 79 -0.96 16.67 -2.41
C GLN A 79 -1.62 15.30 -2.18
N GLU A 80 -2.59 14.93 -3.02
CA GLU A 80 -3.22 13.62 -2.93
C GLU A 80 -2.52 12.64 -3.89
N GLU A 81 -2.22 11.44 -3.42
CA GLU A 81 -1.77 10.33 -4.24
C GLU A 81 -2.97 9.56 -4.78
N LEU A 82 -2.77 8.88 -5.92
CA LEU A 82 -3.67 7.85 -6.39
C LEU A 82 -3.28 6.50 -5.77
N LEU A 83 -4.19 5.92 -5.00
CA LEU A 83 -4.10 4.56 -4.50
C LEU A 83 -4.98 3.66 -5.37
N LEU A 84 -4.44 2.54 -5.82
CA LEU A 84 -5.20 1.52 -6.56
C LEU A 84 -5.00 0.16 -5.90
N ASN A 85 -6.10 -0.47 -5.49
CA ASN A 85 -6.14 -1.87 -5.08
C ASN A 85 -6.75 -2.66 -6.25
N TRP A 86 -5.90 -3.38 -6.98
CA TRP A 86 -6.26 -4.18 -8.14
C TRP A 86 -6.50 -5.63 -7.77
N THR A 87 -7.67 -6.16 -8.09
CA THR A 87 -8.02 -7.57 -7.85
C THR A 87 -7.85 -8.41 -9.12
N GLY A 88 -7.43 -9.66 -8.95
CA GLY A 88 -7.17 -10.60 -10.04
C GLY A 88 -5.69 -10.72 -10.40
N ALA A 89 -4.80 -10.22 -9.54
CA ALA A 89 -3.36 -10.44 -9.68
C ALA A 89 -2.97 -11.89 -9.37
N SER A 90 -1.88 -12.36 -9.97
CA SER A 90 -1.60 -13.78 -10.16
C SER A 90 -1.26 -14.63 -8.93
N MET A 91 -0.88 -14.05 -7.79
CA MET A 91 -0.42 -14.84 -6.63
C MET A 91 -1.20 -14.54 -5.34
N ALA A 92 -1.38 -13.27 -5.03
CA ALA A 92 -2.06 -12.84 -3.82
C ALA A 92 -3.53 -12.43 -4.08
N ASP A 93 -4.00 -12.57 -5.31
CA ASP A 93 -5.28 -12.10 -5.82
C ASP A 93 -5.43 -10.57 -5.87
N THR A 94 -4.62 -9.84 -5.11
CA THR A 94 -4.60 -8.37 -5.09
C THR A 94 -3.19 -7.83 -5.22
N VAL A 95 -3.08 -6.65 -5.85
CA VAL A 95 -1.86 -5.81 -5.80
C VAL A 95 -2.26 -4.36 -5.61
N GLU A 96 -1.47 -3.66 -4.85
CA GLU A 96 -1.67 -2.25 -4.55
C GLU A 96 -0.56 -1.39 -5.13
N TYR A 97 -0.94 -0.20 -5.57
CA TYR A 97 -0.09 0.80 -6.19
C TYR A 97 -0.36 2.17 -5.58
N ILE A 98 0.69 3.00 -5.52
CA ILE A 98 0.62 4.42 -5.17
C ILE A 98 1.31 5.22 -6.26
N TRP A 99 0.63 6.26 -6.76
CA TRP A 99 1.19 7.23 -7.69
C TRP A 99 1.10 8.62 -7.13
N GLY A 100 2.21 9.33 -7.18
CA GLY A 100 2.28 10.76 -6.99
C GLY A 100 2.14 11.55 -8.29
N TYR A 101 2.12 12.87 -8.16
CA TYR A 101 2.05 13.81 -9.28
C TYR A 101 3.02 14.97 -9.05
N GLY A 102 4.00 15.10 -9.94
CA GLY A 102 5.02 16.14 -9.87
C GLY A 102 5.20 16.90 -11.18
N ASP A 103 6.28 17.67 -11.30
CA ASP A 103 6.60 18.51 -12.45
C ASP A 103 6.63 17.76 -13.80
N ASN A 104 6.87 16.46 -13.79
CA ASN A 104 6.93 15.61 -14.98
C ASN A 104 5.66 14.79 -15.20
N GLY A 105 4.59 15.05 -14.46
CA GLY A 105 3.34 14.29 -14.46
C GLY A 105 3.32 13.19 -13.40
N THR A 106 2.52 12.15 -13.64
CA THR A 106 2.39 11.01 -12.73
C THR A 106 3.67 10.18 -12.67
N HIS A 107 4.00 9.68 -11.50
CA HIS A 107 5.09 8.73 -11.28
C HIS A 107 4.67 7.71 -10.22
N VAL A 108 5.23 6.50 -10.31
CA VAL A 108 4.97 5.44 -9.33
C VAL A 108 5.83 5.71 -8.10
N GLU A 109 5.23 5.78 -6.94
CA GLU A 109 5.95 5.89 -5.67
C GLU A 109 6.15 4.53 -5.01
N LEU A 110 5.15 3.67 -5.09
CA LEU A 110 5.21 2.31 -4.57
C LEU A 110 4.31 1.39 -5.40
N CYS A 111 4.75 0.16 -5.69
CA CYS A 111 4.00 -0.76 -6.54
C CYS A 111 4.16 -2.24 -6.17
N GLU A 112 3.15 -3.00 -6.61
CA GLU A 112 3.13 -4.47 -6.66
C GLU A 112 3.22 -5.17 -5.30
N PHE A 113 2.62 -4.59 -4.28
CA PHE A 113 2.42 -5.26 -3.00
C PHE A 113 0.96 -5.72 -2.85
N PRO A 114 0.72 -6.90 -2.23
CA PRO A 114 -0.63 -7.44 -2.06
C PRO A 114 -1.48 -6.68 -1.05
N ALA A 115 -0.85 -6.01 -0.09
CA ALA A 115 -1.51 -5.16 0.88
C ALA A 115 -0.55 -4.10 1.43
N LEU A 116 -1.06 -2.87 1.52
CA LEU A 116 -0.36 -1.72 2.10
C LEU A 116 -1.10 -1.24 3.34
N THR A 117 -0.35 -0.94 4.39
CA THR A 117 -0.86 -0.21 5.55
C THR A 117 -0.12 1.11 5.64
N CYS A 118 -0.85 2.22 5.43
CA CYS A 118 -0.30 3.56 5.50
C CYS A 118 -0.44 4.13 6.92
N TYR A 119 0.56 4.91 7.36
CA TYR A 119 0.61 5.57 8.65
C TYR A 119 0.79 7.08 8.50
N ASP A 120 0.24 7.86 9.43
CA ASP A 120 0.25 9.33 9.41
C ASP A 120 1.63 9.99 9.60
N ASN A 121 2.68 9.18 9.72
CA ASN A 121 4.07 9.62 9.77
C ASN A 121 4.86 9.34 8.48
N GLY A 122 4.16 9.05 7.36
CA GLY A 122 4.78 8.75 6.06
C GLY A 122 5.45 7.38 5.98
N VAL A 123 5.12 6.46 6.89
CA VAL A 123 5.58 5.06 6.83
C VAL A 123 4.50 4.20 6.19
N ILE A 124 4.91 3.28 5.33
CA ILE A 124 4.05 2.23 4.76
C ILE A 124 4.62 0.87 5.14
N GLU A 125 3.75 0.01 5.67
CA GLU A 125 3.99 -1.41 5.85
C GLU A 125 3.43 -2.15 4.64
N ALA A 126 4.30 -2.79 3.86
CA ALA A 126 3.98 -3.48 2.62
C ALA A 126 4.14 -4.98 2.81
N GLU A 127 3.03 -5.70 2.85
CA GLU A 127 3.01 -7.14 3.09
C GLU A 127 3.50 -7.93 1.86
N TRP A 128 4.12 -9.06 2.09
CA TRP A 128 4.53 -9.98 1.02
C TRP A 128 3.32 -10.74 0.47
N SER A 129 3.44 -11.23 -0.75
CA SER A 129 2.39 -12.02 -1.40
C SER A 129 2.12 -13.37 -0.72
N HIS A 130 3.08 -13.88 0.04
CA HIS A 130 2.97 -15.11 0.82
C HIS A 130 4.13 -15.19 1.81
N ASN A 131 3.95 -15.90 2.91
CA ASN A 131 5.07 -16.25 3.77
C ASN A 131 5.88 -17.40 3.15
N GLN A 132 7.18 -17.39 3.35
CA GLN A 132 8.11 -18.37 2.77
C GLN A 132 8.18 -19.69 3.55
N GLY A 133 7.18 -19.99 4.36
CA GLY A 133 6.96 -21.31 4.93
C GLY A 133 7.45 -21.54 6.35
N LEU A 134 8.22 -20.66 6.97
CA LEU A 134 8.62 -20.80 8.37
C LEU A 134 7.88 -19.89 9.33
N ALA A 135 7.25 -18.84 8.83
CA ALA A 135 6.69 -17.76 9.64
C ALA A 135 5.34 -18.10 10.33
N GLY A 136 4.72 -19.23 10.02
CA GLY A 136 3.44 -19.61 10.60
C GLY A 136 2.32 -18.63 10.26
N GLU A 137 1.70 -18.06 11.29
CA GLU A 137 0.66 -17.03 11.13
C GLU A 137 1.25 -15.62 10.97
N PHE A 138 2.55 -15.43 11.14
CA PHE A 138 3.19 -14.15 10.92
C PHE A 138 3.29 -13.88 9.41
N TRP A 139 2.87 -12.69 8.98
CA TRP A 139 2.96 -12.28 7.60
C TRP A 139 4.18 -11.38 7.40
N PRO A 140 5.18 -11.80 6.59
CA PRO A 140 6.36 -10.99 6.33
C PRO A 140 6.01 -9.70 5.60
N TYR A 141 6.75 -8.63 5.89
CA TYR A 141 6.51 -7.32 5.32
C TYR A 141 7.80 -6.49 5.21
N PHE A 142 7.73 -5.46 4.39
CA PHE A 142 8.70 -4.39 4.33
C PHE A 142 8.14 -3.10 4.92
N LEU A 143 9.02 -2.25 5.46
CA LEU A 143 8.72 -0.89 5.86
C LEU A 143 9.37 0.08 4.89
N TYR A 144 8.57 0.94 4.32
CA TYR A 144 9.00 2.05 3.49
C TYR A 144 8.73 3.36 4.20
N ARG A 145 9.52 4.38 3.91
CA ARG A 145 9.31 5.73 4.40
C ARG A 145 9.39 6.69 3.24
N TYR A 146 8.47 7.62 3.17
CA TYR A 146 8.50 8.69 2.20
C TYR A 146 9.70 9.60 2.38
N ASN A 147 10.36 9.93 1.29
CA ASN A 147 11.47 10.88 1.22
C ASN A 147 11.05 12.06 0.33
N ALA A 148 10.71 13.18 0.95
CA ALA A 148 10.27 14.40 0.27
C ALA A 148 11.34 15.05 -0.65
N GLU A 149 12.64 14.66 -0.54
CA GLU A 149 13.68 15.16 -1.44
C GLU A 149 13.66 14.44 -2.80
N THR A 150 13.26 13.17 -2.81
CA THR A 150 13.23 12.32 -4.00
C THR A 150 11.84 12.09 -4.54
N ASP A 151 10.81 12.46 -3.76
CA ASP A 151 9.40 12.19 -4.03
C ASP A 151 9.16 10.69 -4.27
N GLN A 152 9.67 9.86 -3.34
CA GLN A 152 9.67 8.41 -3.43
C GLN A 152 9.62 7.76 -2.04
N TYR A 153 9.05 6.58 -1.97
CA TYR A 153 9.18 5.71 -0.81
C TYR A 153 10.50 4.93 -0.84
N GLU A 154 11.28 5.05 0.21
CA GLU A 154 12.55 4.35 0.38
C GLU A 154 12.41 3.20 1.37
N LEU A 155 12.96 2.02 1.01
CA LEU A 155 12.98 0.85 1.89
C LEU A 155 13.79 1.14 3.16
N CYS A 156 13.16 0.99 4.32
CA CYS A 156 13.80 1.17 5.63
C CYS A 156 14.24 -0.15 6.26
N GLY A 157 13.57 -1.25 5.90
CA GLY A 157 13.81 -2.58 6.42
C GLY A 157 12.59 -3.46 6.26
N GLY A 158 12.64 -4.63 6.86
CA GLY A 158 11.51 -5.57 6.84
C GLY A 158 11.56 -6.54 8.01
N ALA A 159 10.56 -7.38 8.09
CA ALA A 159 10.51 -8.45 9.08
C ALA A 159 9.96 -9.73 8.48
N ASP A 160 10.57 -10.84 8.87
CA ASP A 160 10.08 -12.19 8.67
C ASP A 160 10.20 -12.95 9.98
N ALA A 161 9.64 -14.16 10.08
CA ALA A 161 9.64 -14.93 11.30
C ALA A 161 9.94 -16.41 11.05
N TRP A 162 10.34 -17.09 12.11
CA TRP A 162 10.39 -18.53 12.18
C TRP A 162 9.58 -19.00 13.37
N ASP A 163 8.49 -19.72 13.09
CA ASP A 163 7.63 -20.37 14.06
C ASP A 163 8.03 -21.84 14.20
N LYS A 164 8.48 -22.21 15.38
CA LYS A 164 8.91 -23.57 15.74
C LYS A 164 7.80 -24.61 15.57
N SER A 165 6.53 -24.19 15.65
CA SER A 165 5.37 -25.09 15.45
C SER A 165 5.24 -25.53 13.98
N VAL A 166 5.70 -24.71 13.05
CA VAL A 166 5.73 -25.00 11.61
C VAL A 166 6.90 -25.90 11.27
N ALA A 167 8.11 -25.53 11.70
CA ALA A 167 9.32 -26.32 11.47
C ALA A 167 10.29 -26.20 12.62
N LYS A 168 10.86 -27.33 13.03
CA LYS A 168 11.89 -27.40 14.08
C LYS A 168 13.30 -27.18 13.55
N THR A 169 13.46 -27.25 12.23
CA THR A 169 14.73 -27.02 11.52
C THR A 169 14.44 -26.19 10.29
N ASN A 170 15.34 -25.26 9.94
CA ASN A 170 15.25 -24.49 8.72
C ASN A 170 15.71 -25.31 7.48
N GLU A 171 15.68 -24.71 6.31
CA GLU A 171 16.09 -25.37 5.06
C GLU A 171 17.58 -25.75 5.02
N GLN A 172 18.41 -25.08 5.82
CA GLN A 172 19.83 -25.36 5.96
C GLN A 172 20.09 -26.51 6.95
N GLY A 173 19.03 -27.02 7.60
CA GLY A 173 19.12 -28.10 8.60
C GLY A 173 19.56 -27.64 9.98
N GLU A 174 19.47 -26.35 10.27
CA GLU A 174 19.76 -25.78 11.59
C GLU A 174 18.53 -25.90 12.49
N ASP A 175 18.72 -26.26 13.74
CA ASP A 175 17.65 -26.36 14.73
C ASP A 175 17.13 -24.95 15.10
N PHE A 176 15.85 -24.89 15.48
CA PHE A 176 15.23 -23.64 15.99
C PHE A 176 16.07 -23.12 17.19
N PRO A 177 16.37 -21.79 17.19
CA PRO A 177 17.29 -21.22 18.18
C PRO A 177 16.60 -20.93 19.52
N ASP A 178 16.32 -21.96 20.30
CA ASP A 178 15.65 -21.88 21.61
C ASP A 178 16.35 -20.92 22.61
N ASP A 179 17.62 -20.63 22.41
CA ASP A 179 18.40 -19.72 23.25
C ASP A 179 18.11 -18.22 22.91
N ILE A 180 17.49 -17.96 21.77
CA ILE A 180 17.05 -16.61 21.35
C ILE A 180 15.62 -16.35 21.78
N ASP A 181 14.75 -17.33 21.74
CA ASP A 181 13.33 -17.28 22.14
C ASP A 181 13.22 -17.12 23.67
N ALA A 182 13.34 -15.88 24.15
CA ALA A 182 13.42 -15.61 25.60
C ALA A 182 12.04 -15.67 26.28
N ASP A 183 10.96 -15.33 25.57
CA ASP A 183 9.59 -15.39 26.11
C ASP A 183 8.93 -16.76 25.91
N GLN A 184 9.60 -17.68 25.19
CA GLN A 184 9.21 -19.07 24.95
C GLN A 184 7.85 -19.21 24.24
N ASP A 185 7.53 -18.26 23.37
CA ASP A 185 6.35 -18.32 22.53
C ASP A 185 6.54 -19.20 21.28
N GLY A 186 7.78 -19.62 21.02
CA GLY A 186 8.16 -20.46 19.89
C GLY A 186 8.37 -19.68 18.59
N ILE A 187 8.51 -18.37 18.64
CA ILE A 187 8.68 -17.51 17.47
C ILE A 187 9.96 -16.67 17.62
N VAL A 188 10.78 -16.65 16.58
CA VAL A 188 11.88 -15.71 16.45
C VAL A 188 11.76 -14.92 15.16
N TYR A 189 12.32 -13.72 15.12
CA TYR A 189 12.11 -12.75 14.03
C TYR A 189 13.42 -12.43 13.34
N TYR A 190 13.39 -12.33 12.01
CA TYR A 190 14.47 -11.84 11.19
C TYR A 190 14.20 -10.36 10.87
N LEU A 191 15.11 -9.48 11.25
CA LEU A 191 15.04 -8.06 10.92
C LEU A 191 15.85 -7.84 9.65
N LEU A 192 15.13 -7.63 8.54
CA LEU A 192 15.70 -7.47 7.21
C LEU A 192 16.22 -6.03 7.05
N PRO A 193 17.50 -5.82 6.72
CA PRO A 193 18.03 -4.47 6.51
C PRO A 193 17.48 -3.84 5.20
N ALA A 194 17.63 -2.52 5.07
CA ALA A 194 17.20 -1.79 3.86
C ALA A 194 17.92 -2.23 2.57
N ASP A 195 19.09 -2.80 2.67
CA ASP A 195 19.89 -3.37 1.57
C ASP A 195 19.82 -4.90 1.51
N TRP A 196 18.76 -5.50 2.08
CA TRP A 196 18.58 -6.94 2.08
C TRP A 196 18.59 -7.53 0.66
N ASP A 197 19.42 -8.54 0.46
CA ASP A 197 19.68 -9.17 -0.84
C ASP A 197 18.94 -10.51 -1.06
N GLY A 198 18.00 -10.86 -0.16
CA GLY A 198 17.24 -12.11 -0.19
C GLY A 198 17.85 -13.24 0.65
N ASN A 199 18.99 -13.02 1.28
CA ASN A 199 19.64 -14.01 2.12
C ASN A 199 19.35 -13.81 3.61
N TYR A 200 19.22 -14.91 4.35
CA TYR A 200 19.00 -14.93 5.81
C TYR A 200 20.30 -15.17 6.59
N ASP A 201 21.37 -14.49 6.20
CA ASP A 201 22.65 -14.59 6.91
C ASP A 201 22.66 -13.91 8.30
N MET A 202 21.56 -13.14 8.60
CA MET A 202 21.41 -12.48 9.89
C MET A 202 20.90 -13.45 10.96
N LYS A 203 21.31 -13.19 12.20
CA LYS A 203 20.74 -13.90 13.34
C LYS A 203 19.33 -13.40 13.65
N PRO A 204 18.39 -14.30 13.93
CA PRO A 204 17.07 -13.89 14.39
C PRO A 204 17.13 -13.23 15.78
N VAL A 205 16.05 -12.58 16.14
CA VAL A 205 15.87 -11.88 17.41
C VAL A 205 14.60 -12.34 18.11
N ASP A 206 14.54 -12.15 19.42
CA ASP A 206 13.36 -12.37 20.23
C ASP A 206 12.24 -11.33 19.97
N GLY A 207 10.99 -11.68 20.28
CA GLY A 207 9.82 -10.83 20.10
C GLY A 207 9.92 -9.45 20.73
N ALA A 208 10.58 -9.31 21.89
CA ALA A 208 10.79 -8.02 22.54
C ALA A 208 11.66 -7.09 21.68
N LYS A 209 12.72 -7.62 21.06
CA LYS A 209 13.62 -6.85 20.20
C LYS A 209 12.94 -6.50 18.87
N TYR A 210 12.17 -7.43 18.30
CA TYR A 210 11.35 -7.18 17.12
C TYR A 210 10.37 -6.02 17.38
N ARG A 211 9.61 -6.06 18.49
CA ARG A 211 8.66 -4.99 18.85
C ARG A 211 9.38 -3.63 18.97
N THR A 212 10.52 -3.59 19.67
CA THR A 212 11.30 -2.34 19.81
C THR A 212 11.78 -1.80 18.47
N TRP A 213 12.22 -2.70 17.57
CA TRP A 213 12.62 -2.31 16.21
C TRP A 213 11.44 -1.76 15.41
N ARG A 214 10.29 -2.44 15.40
CA ARG A 214 9.09 -1.98 14.70
C ARG A 214 8.59 -0.65 15.26
N GLU A 215 8.55 -0.51 16.57
CA GLU A 215 8.17 0.73 17.26
C GLU A 215 9.07 1.90 16.90
N SER A 216 10.34 1.70 16.58
CA SER A 216 11.25 2.78 16.17
C SER A 216 10.83 3.47 14.86
N PHE A 217 10.03 2.81 14.03
CA PHE A 217 9.44 3.38 12.80
C PHE A 217 8.06 3.96 13.02
N LEU A 218 7.29 3.39 13.96
CA LEU A 218 5.86 3.66 14.15
C LEU A 218 5.54 4.35 15.47
N GLU A 219 6.54 4.79 16.25
CA GLU A 219 6.31 5.45 17.54
C GLU A 219 5.45 6.71 17.36
N GLY A 220 4.26 6.71 17.99
CA GLY A 220 3.31 7.80 17.93
C GLY A 220 2.50 7.89 16.63
N ALA A 221 2.76 7.02 15.65
CA ALA A 221 2.00 6.99 14.40
C ALA A 221 0.67 6.25 14.56
N SER A 222 -0.32 6.70 13.81
CA SER A 222 -1.63 6.07 13.69
C SER A 222 -1.82 5.54 12.26
N LYS A 223 -2.50 4.40 12.14
CA LYS A 223 -2.97 3.94 10.83
C LYS A 223 -3.89 4.97 10.20
N LEU A 224 -3.80 5.14 8.90
CA LEU A 224 -4.76 5.90 8.10
C LEU A 224 -5.96 4.98 7.80
N ASP A 225 -6.92 4.94 8.74
CA ASP A 225 -8.12 4.06 8.64
C ASP A 225 -9.30 4.79 7.99
N ASP A 226 -9.19 6.07 7.65
CA ASP A 226 -10.23 6.93 7.11
C ASP A 226 -10.12 7.15 5.59
N ILE A 227 -9.24 6.40 4.91
CA ILE A 227 -9.12 6.45 3.45
C ILE A 227 -10.39 5.89 2.82
N TRP A 228 -11.06 6.72 2.02
CA TRP A 228 -12.27 6.32 1.32
C TRP A 228 -11.96 5.80 -0.06
N PHE A 229 -12.27 4.53 -0.32
CA PHE A 229 -12.10 3.89 -1.62
C PHE A 229 -13.40 3.86 -2.43
N TRP A 230 -13.30 4.13 -3.72
CA TRP A 230 -14.36 3.96 -4.70
C TRP A 230 -14.13 2.70 -5.52
N ASP A 231 -15.23 2.03 -5.89
CA ASP A 231 -15.17 0.95 -6.87
C ASP A 231 -14.58 1.48 -8.19
N LEU A 232 -13.74 0.70 -8.86
CA LEU A 232 -13.22 1.01 -10.19
C LEU A 232 -14.33 0.84 -11.24
N LYS A 233 -15.18 1.86 -11.36
CA LYS A 233 -16.32 1.91 -12.30
C LYS A 233 -16.25 3.14 -13.18
N GLU A 234 -16.84 3.03 -14.38
CA GLU A 234 -16.84 4.10 -15.37
C GLU A 234 -17.33 5.45 -14.80
N GLU A 235 -18.43 5.44 -14.04
CA GLU A 235 -18.98 6.65 -13.41
C GLU A 235 -18.03 7.30 -12.42
N ASN A 236 -17.28 6.52 -11.64
CA ASN A 236 -16.32 7.01 -10.66
C ASN A 236 -15.04 7.56 -11.33
N ILE A 237 -14.56 6.90 -12.37
CA ILE A 237 -13.39 7.37 -13.12
C ILE A 237 -13.71 8.65 -13.89
N ALA A 238 -14.90 8.73 -14.48
CA ALA A 238 -15.34 9.89 -15.28
C ALA A 238 -15.34 11.21 -14.47
N ILE A 239 -15.52 11.14 -13.14
CA ILE A 239 -15.48 12.31 -12.26
C ILE A 239 -14.11 13.00 -12.28
N LEU A 240 -13.03 12.23 -12.48
CA LEU A 240 -11.67 12.76 -12.55
C LEU A 240 -11.40 13.59 -13.83
N GLY A 241 -12.37 13.69 -14.73
CA GLY A 241 -12.31 14.56 -15.91
C GLY A 241 -11.39 14.08 -17.03
N ALA A 242 -10.85 12.85 -16.94
CA ALA A 242 -10.11 12.24 -18.04
C ALA A 242 -11.06 11.65 -19.08
N GLU A 243 -10.67 11.73 -20.36
CA GLU A 243 -11.44 11.13 -21.44
C GLU A 243 -11.21 9.61 -21.47
N LYS A 244 -12.32 8.86 -21.63
CA LYS A 244 -12.24 7.41 -21.82
C LYS A 244 -11.57 7.12 -23.16
N PRO A 245 -10.56 6.23 -23.20
CA PRO A 245 -9.95 5.83 -24.48
C PRO A 245 -10.96 5.10 -25.39
N ASP A 246 -10.75 5.26 -26.71
CA ASP A 246 -11.58 4.62 -27.77
C ASP A 246 -11.44 3.10 -27.83
#